data_927add8a4c0c3c3a63940275996a5030
#
_entry.id   927add8a4c0c3c3a63940275996a5030
#
_cell.length_a   1.000
_cell.length_b   1.000
_cell.length_c   1.000
_cell.angle_alpha   90.00
_cell.angle_beta   90.00
_cell.angle_gamma   90.00
#
_symmetry.space_group_name_H-M   'P 1'
#
loop_
_entity.id
_entity.type
_entity.pdbx_description
1 polymer ?
#
loop_
_entity_poly.entity_id
_entity_poly.type
_entity_poly.pdbx_seq_one_letter_code
_entity_poly.pdbx_strand_id
1 'polypeptide(L)'
;LSSAASDVYKRQIVTEDGNLIRTYNLPVGGHVVVENGQAVKAGDIIVKIPRAVGKAGDITGGLPRVTELFEARNPSNPAVVSEIDGEITMGKIKRGNREIIVTSKTGEVKKYLVNLSKQILVQENDYVRAGTPLSDGAITPADILAIKGPTAVQEYIVNLSLIHISAPTRPY
;
A
#
# COMPACT_ATOMS: atom_id res chain seq x y z
N LEU A 1 -33.78 -20.81 12.71
CA LEU A 1 -33.21 -19.99 11.62
C LEU A 1 -32.12 -19.12 12.19
N SER A 2 -30.90 -19.68 12.19
CA SER A 2 -29.68 -18.99 12.60
C SER A 2 -29.38 -17.88 11.58
N SER A 3 -29.69 -16.66 11.93
CA SER A 3 -29.13 -15.49 11.32
C SER A 3 -27.63 -15.52 11.64
N ALA A 4 -26.80 -15.82 10.65
CA ALA A 4 -25.37 -15.57 10.74
C ALA A 4 -25.21 -14.08 11.00
N ALA A 5 -24.95 -13.72 12.25
CA ALA A 5 -24.53 -12.39 12.62
C ALA A 5 -23.23 -12.15 11.89
N SER A 6 -23.26 -11.35 10.84
CA SER A 6 -22.04 -10.78 10.31
C SER A 6 -21.38 -10.03 11.46
N ASP A 7 -20.20 -10.44 11.86
CA ASP A 7 -19.41 -9.78 12.87
C ASP A 7 -19.02 -8.39 12.37
N VAL A 8 -19.97 -7.47 12.45
CA VAL A 8 -19.75 -6.07 12.13
C VAL A 8 -19.14 -5.45 13.38
N TYR A 9 -17.83 -5.30 13.39
CA TYR A 9 -17.15 -4.56 14.46
C TYR A 9 -17.63 -3.12 14.43
N LYS A 10 -18.13 -2.65 15.60
CA LYS A 10 -18.60 -1.27 15.77
C LYS A 10 -17.69 -0.54 16.74
N ARG A 11 -17.34 0.68 16.38
CA ARG A 11 -16.70 1.63 17.30
C ARG A 11 -17.64 2.81 17.53
N GLN A 12 -17.71 3.23 18.79
CA GLN A 12 -18.60 4.29 19.22
C GLN A 12 -17.78 5.44 19.80
N ILE A 13 -18.14 6.66 19.43
CA ILE A 13 -17.63 7.88 20.04
C ILE A 13 -18.70 8.35 21.01
N VAL A 14 -18.30 8.49 22.26
CA VAL A 14 -19.15 8.93 23.37
C VAL A 14 -18.57 10.20 24.00
N THR A 15 -19.42 11.00 24.63
CA THR A 15 -18.97 12.11 25.47
C THR A 15 -18.41 11.59 26.79
N GLU A 16 -17.76 12.46 27.57
CA GLU A 16 -17.31 12.14 28.94
C GLU A 16 -18.45 11.66 29.83
N ASP A 17 -19.67 12.16 29.59
CA ASP A 17 -20.91 11.78 30.32
C ASP A 17 -21.49 10.43 29.83
N GLY A 18 -20.85 9.74 28.87
CA GLY A 18 -21.30 8.48 28.32
C GLY A 18 -22.38 8.57 27.24
N ASN A 19 -22.73 9.77 26.79
CA ASN A 19 -23.71 9.93 25.71
C ASN A 19 -23.10 9.59 24.36
N LEU A 20 -23.82 8.78 23.56
CA LEU A 20 -23.39 8.37 22.26
C LEU A 20 -23.43 9.54 21.27
N ILE A 21 -22.29 9.91 20.69
CA ILE A 21 -22.19 10.93 19.64
C ILE A 21 -22.36 10.26 18.27
N ARG A 22 -21.57 9.23 17.98
CA ARG A 22 -21.59 8.56 16.68
C ARG A 22 -21.09 7.12 16.75
N THR A 23 -21.67 6.29 15.91
CA THR A 23 -21.25 4.89 15.73
C THR A 23 -20.69 4.70 14.34
N TYR A 24 -19.54 4.07 14.23
CA TYR A 24 -18.91 3.69 12.97
C TYR A 24 -18.87 2.17 12.83
N ASN A 25 -19.39 1.67 11.73
CA ASN A 25 -19.22 0.28 11.35
C ASN A 25 -17.86 0.08 10.73
N LEU A 26 -17.09 -0.86 11.26
CA LEU A 26 -15.75 -1.13 10.78
C LEU A 26 -15.76 -2.28 9.77
N PRO A 27 -15.10 -2.13 8.63
CA PRO A 27 -14.96 -3.24 7.68
C PRO A 27 -14.03 -4.32 8.25
N VAL A 28 -14.24 -5.55 7.79
CA VAL A 28 -13.35 -6.67 8.10
C VAL A 28 -11.94 -6.35 7.59
N GLY A 29 -10.94 -6.54 8.43
CA GLY A 29 -9.53 -6.26 8.10
C GLY A 29 -9.08 -4.83 8.38
N GLY A 30 -9.95 -3.96 8.91
CA GLY A 30 -9.54 -2.63 9.36
C GLY A 30 -8.70 -2.70 10.65
N HIS A 31 -7.57 -1.98 10.68
CA HIS A 31 -6.75 -1.83 11.89
C HIS A 31 -7.21 -0.64 12.71
N VAL A 32 -7.62 -0.91 13.94
CA VAL A 32 -7.98 0.16 14.89
C VAL A 32 -6.71 0.77 15.45
N VAL A 33 -6.57 2.08 15.31
CA VAL A 33 -5.37 2.83 15.72
C VAL A 33 -5.51 3.36 17.14
N VAL A 34 -6.75 3.51 17.63
CA VAL A 34 -7.06 4.09 18.94
C VAL A 34 -7.45 3.01 19.94
N GLU A 35 -7.09 3.24 21.20
CA GLU A 35 -7.47 2.36 22.30
C GLU A 35 -8.88 2.67 22.82
N ASN A 36 -9.44 1.72 23.57
CA ASN A 36 -10.74 1.92 24.20
C ASN A 36 -10.60 2.93 25.35
N GLY A 37 -11.43 3.96 25.33
CA GLY A 37 -11.38 5.06 26.32
C GLY A 37 -10.39 6.19 25.96
N GLN A 38 -9.72 6.11 24.83
CA GLN A 38 -8.84 7.19 24.36
C GLN A 38 -9.65 8.40 23.88
N ALA A 39 -9.25 9.58 24.32
CA ALA A 39 -9.83 10.83 23.82
C ALA A 39 -9.41 11.10 22.38
N VAL A 40 -10.38 11.39 21.51
CA VAL A 40 -10.16 11.70 20.09
C VAL A 40 -10.76 13.06 19.75
N LYS A 41 -10.12 13.74 18.80
CA LYS A 41 -10.58 15.02 18.25
C LYS A 41 -11.15 14.82 16.85
N ALA A 42 -11.94 15.79 16.40
CA ALA A 42 -12.42 15.80 15.03
C ALA A 42 -11.25 15.80 14.04
N GLY A 43 -11.25 14.87 13.11
CA GLY A 43 -10.16 14.68 12.13
C GLY A 43 -9.12 13.63 12.52
N ASP A 44 -9.15 13.09 13.74
CA ASP A 44 -8.24 12.00 14.14
C ASP A 44 -8.58 10.70 13.41
N ILE A 45 -7.54 9.98 13.02
CA ILE A 45 -7.69 8.67 12.37
C ILE A 45 -7.95 7.62 13.45
N ILE A 46 -9.13 7.02 13.42
CA ILE A 46 -9.53 5.96 14.35
C ILE A 46 -9.31 4.55 13.81
N VAL A 47 -9.39 4.40 12.49
CA VAL A 47 -9.23 3.12 11.81
C VAL A 47 -8.46 3.32 10.52
N LYS A 48 -7.49 2.45 10.27
CA LYS A 48 -6.79 2.33 8.99
C LYS A 48 -7.29 1.08 8.27
N ILE A 49 -7.77 1.25 7.06
CA ILE A 49 -8.14 0.14 6.21
C ILE A 49 -6.97 -0.10 5.27
N PRO A 50 -6.23 -1.23 5.41
CA PRO A 50 -5.22 -1.57 4.44
C PRO A 50 -5.92 -1.75 3.10
N ARG A 51 -5.54 -0.96 2.12
CA ARG A 51 -5.95 -1.25 0.75
C ARG A 51 -5.38 -2.62 0.44
N ALA A 52 -6.25 -3.53 0.01
CA ALA A 52 -5.78 -4.83 -0.42
C ALA A 52 -4.73 -4.63 -1.52
N VAL A 53 -3.46 -4.77 -1.15
CA VAL A 53 -2.34 -4.90 -2.08
C VAL A 53 -2.43 -6.32 -2.63
N GLY A 54 -3.66 -6.77 -2.87
CA GLY A 54 -3.93 -8.00 -3.54
C GLY A 54 -3.73 -7.74 -5.01
N LYS A 55 -3.12 -8.64 -5.66
CA LYS A 55 -3.15 -8.98 -7.11
C LYS A 55 -3.61 -7.93 -8.16
N ALA A 56 -4.24 -6.84 -7.74
CA ALA A 56 -4.66 -5.73 -8.60
C ALA A 56 -3.48 -4.83 -9.04
N GLY A 57 -2.34 -4.85 -8.34
CA GLY A 57 -1.13 -4.16 -8.74
C GLY A 57 -0.32 -4.93 -9.79
N ASP A 58 -0.60 -6.20 -9.98
CA ASP A 58 0.08 -7.08 -10.93
C ASP A 58 -0.83 -7.38 -12.13
N ILE A 59 -1.31 -6.33 -12.77
CA ILE A 59 -2.24 -6.39 -13.91
C ILE A 59 -1.59 -7.08 -15.11
N THR A 60 -0.27 -7.05 -15.22
CA THR A 60 0.50 -7.73 -16.26
C THR A 60 1.06 -9.04 -15.70
N GLY A 61 0.22 -10.05 -15.59
CA GLY A 61 0.63 -11.41 -15.29
C GLY A 61 0.89 -12.23 -16.54
N GLY A 62 1.44 -13.43 -16.38
CA GLY A 62 1.66 -14.39 -17.43
C GLY A 62 2.78 -14.03 -18.40
N LEU A 63 2.64 -14.45 -19.66
CA LEU A 63 3.68 -14.34 -20.67
C LEU A 63 4.21 -12.93 -20.92
N PRO A 64 3.39 -11.87 -21.00
CA PRO A 64 3.89 -10.51 -21.17
C PRO A 64 4.84 -10.08 -20.04
N ARG A 65 4.53 -10.43 -18.79
CA ARG A 65 5.37 -10.10 -17.65
C ARG A 65 6.69 -10.87 -17.65
N VAL A 66 6.64 -12.14 -18.00
CA VAL A 66 7.83 -12.98 -18.17
C VAL A 66 8.76 -12.40 -19.22
N THR A 67 8.22 -12.00 -20.36
CA THR A 67 8.99 -11.36 -21.45
C THR A 67 9.64 -10.07 -21.00
N GLU A 68 8.91 -9.19 -20.31
CA GLU A 68 9.47 -7.96 -19.73
C GLU A 68 10.65 -8.23 -18.81
N LEU A 69 10.54 -9.24 -17.95
CA LEU A 69 11.60 -9.62 -17.01
C LEU A 69 12.84 -10.17 -17.71
N PHE A 70 12.67 -11.09 -18.66
CA PHE A 70 13.79 -11.71 -19.39
C PHE A 70 14.49 -10.74 -20.35
N GLU A 71 13.76 -9.82 -20.94
CA GLU A 71 14.32 -8.79 -21.83
C GLU A 71 14.78 -7.54 -21.07
N ALA A 72 14.62 -7.52 -19.75
CA ALA A 72 14.93 -6.37 -18.89
C ALA A 72 14.29 -5.07 -19.38
N ARG A 73 13.08 -5.14 -19.92
CA ARG A 73 12.32 -3.98 -20.37
C ARG A 73 11.70 -3.25 -19.17
N ASN A 74 11.53 -1.94 -19.32
CA ASN A 74 10.70 -1.19 -18.40
C ASN A 74 9.25 -1.61 -18.55
N PRO A 75 8.53 -1.89 -17.46
CA PRO A 75 7.12 -2.23 -17.55
C PRO A 75 6.32 -1.06 -18.10
N SER A 76 5.22 -1.37 -18.76
CA SER A 76 4.30 -0.36 -19.33
C SER A 76 3.65 0.51 -18.24
N ASN A 77 3.48 -0.04 -17.04
CA ASN A 77 2.93 0.65 -15.89
C ASN A 77 3.82 0.43 -14.65
N PRO A 78 4.95 1.14 -14.55
CA PRO A 78 5.86 0.98 -13.42
C PRO A 78 5.27 1.56 -12.14
N ALA A 79 5.47 0.86 -11.02
CA ALA A 79 5.17 1.38 -9.70
C ALA A 79 6.20 2.43 -9.28
N VAL A 80 5.75 3.43 -8.53
CA VAL A 80 6.67 4.34 -7.82
C VAL A 80 7.07 3.68 -6.51
N VAL A 81 8.36 3.55 -6.26
CA VAL A 81 8.94 2.84 -5.12
C VAL A 81 9.72 3.82 -4.26
N SER A 82 9.59 3.70 -2.93
CA SER A 82 10.39 4.52 -2.02
C SER A 82 11.85 4.06 -2.01
N GLU A 83 12.76 5.00 -2.15
CA GLU A 83 14.22 4.75 -2.08
C GLU A 83 14.76 4.77 -0.65
N ILE A 84 14.02 5.38 0.26
CA ILE A 84 14.44 5.56 1.67
C ILE A 84 13.36 5.09 2.63
N ASP A 85 13.78 4.77 3.85
CA ASP A 85 12.87 4.54 4.97
C ASP A 85 12.39 5.87 5.52
N GLY A 86 11.11 6.01 5.75
CA GLY A 86 10.60 7.25 6.32
C GLY A 86 9.09 7.32 6.46
N GLU A 87 8.65 8.44 6.99
CA GLU A 87 7.25 8.77 7.16
C GLU A 87 6.70 9.47 5.91
N ILE A 88 5.50 9.08 5.52
CA ILE A 88 4.81 9.62 4.36
C ILE A 88 4.08 10.91 4.71
N THR A 89 4.31 11.94 3.90
CA THR A 89 3.52 13.17 3.89
C THR A 89 2.94 13.38 2.50
N MET A 90 1.64 13.66 2.43
CA MET A 90 0.99 13.96 1.16
C MET A 90 1.20 15.43 0.80
N GLY A 91 1.84 15.66 -0.33
CA GLY A 91 2.06 17.00 -0.86
C GLY A 91 0.92 17.49 -1.75
N LYS A 92 1.17 18.60 -2.43
CA LYS A 92 0.20 19.24 -3.32
C LYS A 92 0.03 18.46 -4.64
N ILE A 93 -1.16 18.57 -5.21
CA ILE A 93 -1.42 18.06 -6.56
C ILE A 93 -0.90 19.11 -7.55
N LYS A 94 0.02 18.68 -8.42
CA LYS A 94 0.59 19.53 -9.49
C LYS A 94 0.44 18.84 -10.84
N ARG A 95 -0.20 19.51 -11.78
CA ARG A 95 -0.33 19.05 -13.18
C ARG A 95 -0.82 17.59 -13.33
N GLY A 96 -1.84 17.19 -12.54
CA GLY A 96 -2.37 15.83 -12.59
C GLY A 96 -1.52 14.76 -11.88
N ASN A 97 -0.49 15.17 -11.16
CA ASN A 97 0.33 14.31 -10.31
C ASN A 97 0.20 14.71 -8.84
N ARG A 98 0.13 13.73 -7.96
CA ARG A 98 0.20 13.95 -6.52
C ARG A 98 1.65 13.82 -6.05
N GLU A 99 2.10 14.79 -5.29
CA GLU A 99 3.40 14.73 -4.64
C GLU A 99 3.30 13.88 -3.36
N ILE A 100 4.18 12.90 -3.24
CA ILE A 100 4.34 12.11 -2.01
C ILE A 100 5.73 12.42 -1.47
N ILE A 101 5.81 12.81 -0.22
CA ILE A 101 7.05 13.18 0.45
C ILE A 101 7.36 12.09 1.47
N VAL A 102 8.55 11.52 1.38
CA VAL A 102 9.08 10.56 2.36
C VAL A 102 10.16 11.25 3.15
N THR A 103 9.97 11.36 4.46
CA THR A 103 10.93 11.98 5.38
C THR A 103 11.57 10.91 6.26
N SER A 104 12.87 10.74 6.12
CA SER A 104 13.63 9.81 6.96
C SER A 104 13.85 10.37 8.37
N LYS A 105 14.05 9.48 9.33
CA LYS A 105 14.48 9.85 10.69
C LYS A 105 15.83 10.59 10.73
N THR A 106 16.64 10.41 9.71
CA THR A 106 17.94 11.12 9.54
C THR A 106 17.77 12.53 9.02
N GLY A 107 16.56 12.97 8.66
CA GLY A 107 16.29 14.28 8.07
C GLY A 107 16.38 14.33 6.54
N GLU A 108 16.62 13.19 5.90
CA GLU A 108 16.58 13.10 4.44
C GLU A 108 15.13 13.14 3.95
N VAL A 109 14.88 13.96 2.92
CA VAL A 109 13.56 14.14 2.33
C VAL A 109 13.60 13.80 0.86
N LYS A 110 12.79 12.85 0.43
CA LYS A 110 12.59 12.49 -0.98
C LYS A 110 11.17 12.80 -1.41
N LYS A 111 11.03 13.37 -2.60
CA LYS A 111 9.74 13.73 -3.19
C LYS A 111 9.48 12.88 -4.43
N TYR A 112 8.32 12.25 -4.46
CA TYR A 112 7.87 11.41 -5.56
C TYR A 112 6.60 11.98 -6.18
N LEU A 113 6.54 11.99 -7.50
CA LEU A 113 5.35 12.41 -8.24
C LEU A 113 4.61 11.17 -8.74
N VAL A 114 3.39 10.98 -8.28
CA VAL A 114 2.53 9.88 -8.66
C VAL A 114 1.36 10.42 -9.46
N ASN A 115 1.14 9.87 -10.66
CA ASN A 115 0.01 10.25 -11.49
C ASN A 115 -1.31 9.93 -10.77
N LEU A 116 -2.30 10.83 -10.88
CA LEU A 116 -3.62 10.65 -10.26
C LEU A 116 -4.39 9.45 -10.82
N SER A 117 -4.04 8.96 -12.01
CA SER A 117 -4.61 7.72 -12.57
C SER A 117 -4.15 6.47 -11.84
N LYS A 118 -3.03 6.54 -11.12
CA LYS A 118 -2.50 5.43 -10.32
C LYS A 118 -3.11 5.42 -8.93
N GLN A 119 -3.37 4.22 -8.44
CA GLN A 119 -3.80 4.05 -7.07
C GLN A 119 -2.62 4.23 -6.12
N ILE A 120 -2.77 5.10 -5.13
CA ILE A 120 -1.78 5.29 -4.08
C ILE A 120 -2.02 4.24 -3.00
N LEU A 121 -0.97 3.47 -2.67
CA LEU A 121 -1.03 2.36 -1.73
C LEU A 121 -0.72 2.78 -0.28
N VAL A 122 -0.21 3.97 -0.09
CA VAL A 122 0.20 4.52 1.21
C VAL A 122 -0.70 5.69 1.62
N GLN A 123 -0.76 5.95 2.91
CA GLN A 123 -1.52 7.04 3.50
C GLN A 123 -0.59 8.04 4.17
N GLU A 124 -1.10 9.23 4.46
CA GLU A 124 -0.39 10.22 5.26
C GLU A 124 -0.07 9.67 6.65
N ASN A 125 1.13 9.99 7.13
CA ASN A 125 1.71 9.49 8.39
C ASN A 125 1.99 7.97 8.44
N ASP A 126 1.96 7.28 7.31
CA ASP A 126 2.44 5.91 7.24
C ASP A 126 3.97 5.87 7.22
N TYR A 127 4.55 4.89 7.90
CA TYR A 127 5.98 4.63 7.84
C TYR A 127 6.25 3.57 6.77
N VAL A 128 7.12 3.88 5.84
CA VAL A 128 7.53 2.97 4.76
C VAL A 128 9.01 2.65 4.84
N ARG A 129 9.38 1.49 4.34
CA ARG A 129 10.78 1.08 4.17
C ARG A 129 11.24 1.29 2.74
N ALA A 130 12.55 1.40 2.55
CA ALA A 130 13.14 1.39 1.22
C ALA A 130 12.68 0.16 0.41
N GLY A 131 12.27 0.38 -0.81
CA GLY A 131 11.70 -0.65 -1.68
C GLY A 131 10.20 -0.91 -1.50
N THR A 132 9.50 -0.15 -0.66
CA THR A 132 8.05 -0.23 -0.54
C THR A 132 7.37 0.50 -1.71
N PRO A 133 6.44 -0.13 -2.43
CA PRO A 133 5.70 0.53 -3.50
C PRO A 133 4.76 1.60 -2.92
N LEU A 134 4.82 2.80 -3.46
CA LEU A 134 3.96 3.93 -3.10
C LEU A 134 2.70 3.97 -3.96
N SER A 135 2.77 3.42 -5.16
CA SER A 135 1.64 3.34 -6.10
C SER A 135 1.49 1.93 -6.66
N ASP A 136 0.32 1.65 -7.24
CA ASP A 136 0.10 0.44 -8.01
C ASP A 136 1.00 0.40 -9.25
N GLY A 137 1.21 -0.78 -9.79
CA GLY A 137 2.04 -1.06 -10.95
C GLY A 137 3.08 -2.13 -10.69
N ALA A 138 3.88 -2.43 -11.71
CA ALA A 138 4.93 -3.43 -11.63
C ALA A 138 6.23 -2.81 -11.08
N ILE A 139 6.84 -3.47 -10.11
CA ILE A 139 8.15 -3.08 -9.59
C ILE A 139 9.22 -3.57 -10.57
N THR A 140 10.13 -2.69 -10.95
CA THR A 140 11.24 -3.08 -11.82
C THR A 140 12.35 -3.78 -11.03
N PRO A 141 12.96 -4.85 -11.56
CA PRO A 141 14.14 -5.44 -10.92
C PRO A 141 15.29 -4.45 -10.75
N ALA A 142 15.41 -3.48 -11.65
CA ALA A 142 16.41 -2.41 -11.57
C ALA A 142 16.23 -1.53 -10.32
N ASP A 143 14.99 -1.19 -9.96
CA ASP A 143 14.69 -0.42 -8.76
C ASP A 143 15.03 -1.21 -7.50
N ILE A 144 14.72 -2.50 -7.46
CA ILE A 144 15.06 -3.38 -6.34
C ILE A 144 16.57 -3.50 -6.21
N LEU A 145 17.29 -3.63 -7.32
CA LEU A 145 18.75 -3.70 -7.32
C LEU A 145 19.37 -2.43 -6.73
N ALA A 146 18.89 -1.27 -7.16
CA ALA A 146 19.39 0.02 -6.70
C ALA A 146 19.12 0.27 -5.21
N ILE A 147 17.98 -0.21 -4.70
CA ILE A 147 17.51 0.09 -3.34
C ILE A 147 17.93 -0.99 -2.34
N LYS A 148 17.72 -2.26 -2.67
CA LYS A 148 17.90 -3.40 -1.76
C LYS A 148 19.11 -4.29 -2.08
N GLY A 149 19.72 -4.13 -3.23
CA GLY A 149 20.88 -4.90 -3.66
C GLY A 149 20.57 -6.22 -4.40
N PRO A 150 21.61 -6.95 -4.81
CA PRO A 150 21.47 -8.09 -5.73
C PRO A 150 20.72 -9.30 -5.13
N THR A 151 20.87 -9.55 -3.85
CA THR A 151 20.19 -10.69 -3.19
C THR A 151 18.67 -10.53 -3.21
N ALA A 152 18.20 -9.33 -2.94
CA ALA A 152 16.77 -9.02 -2.97
C ALA A 152 16.18 -9.11 -4.38
N VAL A 153 16.94 -8.76 -5.41
CA VAL A 153 16.54 -8.93 -6.81
C VAL A 153 16.42 -10.39 -7.17
N GLN A 154 17.38 -11.21 -6.76
CA GLN A 154 17.33 -12.66 -7.00
C GLN A 154 16.09 -13.29 -6.36
N GLU A 155 15.83 -12.97 -5.11
CA GLU A 155 14.62 -13.43 -4.40
C GLU A 155 13.34 -12.96 -5.10
N TYR A 156 13.27 -11.71 -5.51
CA TYR A 156 12.13 -11.16 -6.23
C TYR A 156 11.88 -11.89 -7.56
N ILE A 157 12.93 -12.12 -8.35
CA ILE A 157 12.81 -12.82 -9.64
C ILE A 157 12.39 -14.28 -9.44
N VAL A 158 12.95 -14.96 -8.45
CA VAL A 158 12.57 -16.35 -8.12
C VAL A 158 11.11 -16.43 -7.69
N ASN A 159 10.67 -15.53 -6.81
CA ASN A 159 9.28 -15.49 -6.37
C ASN A 159 8.31 -15.22 -7.51
N LEU A 160 8.65 -14.28 -8.40
CA LEU A 160 7.84 -14.02 -9.61
C LEU A 160 7.79 -15.24 -10.53
N SER A 161 8.90 -15.92 -10.73
CA SER A 161 8.96 -17.13 -11.56
C SER A 161 8.07 -18.24 -11.00
N LEU A 162 8.06 -18.43 -9.69
CA LEU A 162 7.20 -19.41 -9.03
C LEU A 162 5.72 -19.06 -9.15
N ILE A 163 5.36 -17.80 -9.04
CA ILE A 163 3.96 -17.35 -9.11
C ILE A 163 3.44 -17.35 -10.54
N HIS A 164 4.22 -16.87 -11.50
CA HIS A 164 3.75 -16.64 -12.88
C HIS A 164 4.07 -17.76 -13.85
N ILE A 165 5.11 -18.56 -13.61
CA ILE A 165 5.56 -19.60 -14.51
C ILE A 165 5.18 -20.99 -14.00
N SER A 166 5.35 -21.24 -12.69
CA SER A 166 5.19 -22.57 -12.09
C SER A 166 3.85 -22.76 -11.38
N ALA A 167 3.08 -21.70 -11.14
CA ALA A 167 1.75 -21.84 -10.56
C ALA A 167 0.84 -22.55 -11.58
N PRO A 168 0.19 -23.67 -11.21
CA PRO A 168 -0.75 -24.33 -12.08
C PRO A 168 -1.87 -23.33 -12.42
N THR A 169 -2.12 -23.15 -13.71
CA THR A 169 -3.29 -22.44 -14.18
C THR A 169 -4.51 -23.14 -13.58
N ARG A 170 -5.18 -22.51 -12.65
CA ARG A 170 -6.46 -23.05 -12.13
C ARG A 170 -7.41 -23.14 -13.33
N PRO A 171 -7.94 -24.33 -13.64
CA PRO A 171 -9.06 -24.39 -14.56
C PRO A 171 -10.20 -23.57 -13.98
N TYR A 172 -10.83 -22.78 -14.83
CA TYR A 172 -12.00 -21.97 -14.48
C TYR A 172 -13.14 -22.83 -13.96
#